data_3c9331b6886ede9d53514db82c14211b
#
_entry.id   3c9331b6886ede9d53514db82c14211b
#
_cell.length_a   1.000
_cell.length_b   1.000
_cell.length_c   1.000
_cell.angle_alpha   90.00
_cell.angle_beta   90.00
_cell.angle_gamma   90.00
#
_symmetry.space_group_name_H-M   'P 1'
#
loop_
_entity.id
_entity.type
_entity.pdbx_description
1 polymer ?
#
loop_
_entity_poly.entity_id
_entity_poly.type
_entity_poly.pdbx_seq_one_letter_code
_entity_poly.pdbx_strand_id
1 'polypeptide(L)'
;VHTPERRSLLTELRVAPSILSADFARLGSQVSDVLAAGARVIHIDVMDGHFVPQITFGAVVVSALADLIHDAGGFADVHMMVEQPERHLQEIAKAGADGITIHAEATPHLHYVLQAIREAGCTAGAAINPATPADALSEIAEDSLDLVLCMSVNPGWGGQSFIAHSPGKLQRLRAMLPDRVALEVDGGVHEQTIGTCVASGANLLVAGSAVFGSDDPVAAYLRMVDAAGAR
;
A
#
# COMPACT_ATOMS: atom_id res chain seq x y z
N VAL A 1 -17.43 -1.19 8.84
CA VAL A 1 -17.01 -1.12 10.26
C VAL A 1 -15.73 -1.93 10.39
N HIS A 2 -14.60 -1.22 10.57
CA HIS A 2 -13.30 -1.89 10.75
C HIS A 2 -13.29 -2.58 12.11
N THR A 3 -13.31 -3.91 12.07
CA THR A 3 -13.09 -4.71 13.27
C THR A 3 -11.62 -4.61 13.71
N PRO A 4 -11.29 -4.79 15.01
CA PRO A 4 -9.91 -4.87 15.48
C PRO A 4 -9.06 -5.88 14.70
N GLU A 5 -9.68 -6.96 14.24
CA GLU A 5 -9.04 -8.02 13.44
C GLU A 5 -8.55 -7.51 12.07
N ARG A 6 -9.29 -6.65 11.40
CA ARG A 6 -8.84 -6.05 10.13
C ARG A 6 -7.70 -5.05 10.31
N ARG A 7 -7.67 -4.32 11.42
CA ARG A 7 -6.55 -3.43 11.75
C ARG A 7 -5.26 -4.19 12.03
N SER A 8 -5.35 -5.38 12.64
CA SER A 8 -4.16 -6.21 12.91
C SER A 8 -3.44 -6.63 11.62
N LEU A 9 -4.18 -6.77 10.50
CA LEU A 9 -3.58 -7.07 9.20
C LEU A 9 -2.58 -6.01 8.74
N LEU A 10 -2.77 -4.75 9.13
CA LEU A 10 -1.88 -3.65 8.77
C LEU A 10 -0.64 -3.57 9.68
N THR A 11 -0.76 -3.95 10.95
CA THR A 11 0.32 -3.78 11.95
C THR A 11 1.25 -4.99 12.07
N GLU A 12 0.85 -6.14 11.57
CA GLU A 12 1.70 -7.33 11.49
C GLU A 12 2.67 -7.24 10.31
N LEU A 13 3.82 -7.92 10.43
CA LEU A 13 4.78 -7.98 9.33
C LEU A 13 4.22 -8.81 8.17
N ARG A 14 3.98 -8.15 7.02
CA ARG A 14 3.38 -8.79 5.84
C ARG A 14 3.98 -8.29 4.54
N VAL A 15 3.98 -9.17 3.55
CA VAL A 15 4.18 -8.81 2.15
C VAL A 15 2.81 -8.50 1.53
N ALA A 16 2.68 -7.34 0.89
CA ALA A 16 1.49 -6.89 0.18
C ALA A 16 1.75 -6.95 -1.35
N PRO A 17 1.27 -7.99 -2.05
CA PRO A 17 1.41 -8.05 -3.50
C PRO A 17 0.68 -6.89 -4.19
N SER A 18 1.41 -6.08 -5.00
CA SER A 18 0.79 -5.03 -5.81
C SER A 18 0.34 -5.57 -7.16
N ILE A 19 -0.94 -5.42 -7.45
CA ILE A 19 -1.54 -5.85 -8.72
C ILE A 19 -1.09 -5.04 -9.92
N LEU A 20 -0.38 -3.94 -9.74
CA LEU A 20 0.14 -3.11 -10.84
C LEU A 20 1.01 -3.92 -11.82
N SER A 21 1.68 -4.95 -11.33
CA SER A 21 2.55 -5.83 -12.14
C SER A 21 1.89 -7.16 -12.54
N ALA A 22 0.60 -7.35 -12.23
CA ALA A 22 -0.12 -8.57 -12.58
C ALA A 22 -0.48 -8.63 -14.07
N ASP A 23 -0.78 -9.81 -14.56
CA ASP A 23 -1.38 -10.00 -15.88
C ASP A 23 -2.88 -9.66 -15.81
N PHE A 24 -3.26 -8.51 -16.35
CA PHE A 24 -4.64 -8.02 -16.29
C PHE A 24 -5.65 -8.94 -17.00
N ALA A 25 -5.21 -9.76 -17.96
CA ALA A 25 -6.07 -10.77 -18.58
C ALA A 25 -6.41 -11.93 -17.62
N ARG A 26 -5.64 -12.10 -16.52
CA ARG A 26 -5.78 -13.15 -15.52
C ARG A 26 -5.80 -12.60 -14.08
N LEU A 27 -6.10 -11.32 -13.91
CA LEU A 27 -5.94 -10.60 -12.64
C LEU A 27 -6.62 -11.32 -11.48
N GLY A 28 -7.90 -11.67 -11.61
CA GLY A 28 -8.65 -12.36 -10.57
C GLY A 28 -8.05 -13.70 -10.16
N SER A 29 -7.58 -14.51 -11.12
CA SER A 29 -6.92 -15.79 -10.80
C SER A 29 -5.59 -15.60 -10.10
N GLN A 30 -4.74 -14.66 -10.56
CA GLN A 30 -3.45 -14.40 -9.92
C GLN A 30 -3.61 -13.85 -8.49
N VAL A 31 -4.61 -12.99 -8.25
CA VAL A 31 -4.93 -12.53 -6.88
C VAL A 31 -5.43 -13.69 -6.01
N SER A 32 -6.31 -14.55 -6.55
CA SER A 32 -6.77 -15.76 -5.84
C SER A 32 -5.62 -16.68 -5.46
N ASP A 33 -4.66 -16.88 -6.35
CA ASP A 33 -3.51 -17.76 -6.13
C ASP A 33 -2.60 -17.25 -5.00
N VAL A 34 -2.30 -15.94 -4.95
CA VAL A 34 -1.48 -15.37 -3.86
C VAL A 34 -2.25 -15.31 -2.54
N LEU A 35 -3.57 -15.09 -2.55
CA LEU A 35 -4.42 -15.19 -1.36
C LEU A 35 -4.44 -16.61 -0.79
N ALA A 36 -4.56 -17.63 -1.65
CA ALA A 36 -4.46 -19.02 -1.26
C ALA A 36 -3.08 -19.38 -0.69
N ALA A 37 -2.02 -18.73 -1.18
CA ALA A 37 -0.66 -18.86 -0.66
C ALA A 37 -0.42 -18.13 0.68
N GLY A 38 -1.42 -17.39 1.20
CA GLY A 38 -1.36 -16.74 2.50
C GLY A 38 -1.27 -15.21 2.47
N ALA A 39 -1.30 -14.57 1.31
CA ALA A 39 -1.41 -13.13 1.25
C ALA A 39 -2.71 -12.67 1.94
N ARG A 40 -2.63 -11.55 2.66
CA ARG A 40 -3.79 -10.98 3.39
C ARG A 40 -3.96 -9.49 3.12
N VAL A 41 -2.99 -8.82 2.55
CA VAL A 41 -3.10 -7.43 2.08
C VAL A 41 -2.81 -7.43 0.58
N ILE A 42 -3.73 -6.93 -0.22
CA ILE A 42 -3.55 -6.76 -1.67
C ILE A 42 -3.46 -5.28 -1.97
N HIS A 43 -2.32 -4.85 -2.50
CA HIS A 43 -2.05 -3.46 -2.83
C HIS A 43 -2.54 -3.10 -4.24
N ILE A 44 -3.28 -1.99 -4.34
CA ILE A 44 -3.98 -1.57 -5.55
C ILE A 44 -3.59 -0.13 -5.89
N ASP A 45 -2.74 0.04 -6.90
CA ASP A 45 -2.19 1.33 -7.34
C ASP A 45 -3.11 2.04 -8.33
N VAL A 46 -3.86 3.05 -7.87
CA VAL A 46 -4.74 3.88 -8.71
C VAL A 46 -4.00 5.12 -9.17
N MET A 47 -3.94 5.33 -10.50
CA MET A 47 -3.22 6.43 -11.15
C MET A 47 -4.09 7.14 -12.17
N ASP A 48 -4.05 8.48 -12.22
CA ASP A 48 -4.94 9.33 -13.03
C ASP A 48 -4.30 9.95 -14.26
N GLY A 49 -2.97 9.79 -14.45
CA GLY A 49 -2.25 10.45 -15.54
C GLY A 49 -2.00 11.95 -15.31
N HIS A 50 -2.30 12.46 -14.11
CA HIS A 50 -2.09 13.86 -13.70
C HIS A 50 -1.05 13.95 -12.57
N PHE A 51 -1.33 13.34 -11.43
CA PHE A 51 -0.37 13.26 -10.31
C PHE A 51 0.88 12.47 -10.72
N VAL A 52 0.69 11.42 -11.50
CA VAL A 52 1.75 10.62 -12.15
C VAL A 52 1.45 10.47 -13.64
N PRO A 53 2.47 10.23 -14.50
CA PRO A 53 2.25 10.15 -15.96
C PRO A 53 1.40 8.96 -16.41
N GLN A 54 1.31 7.91 -15.62
CA GLN A 54 0.58 6.68 -15.94
C GLN A 54 -0.91 6.82 -15.62
N ILE A 55 -1.74 6.13 -16.41
CA ILE A 55 -3.14 5.85 -16.10
C ILE A 55 -3.24 4.35 -15.85
N THR A 56 -3.81 3.96 -14.72
CA THR A 56 -3.99 2.53 -14.41
C THR A 56 -5.47 2.15 -14.41
N PHE A 57 -6.08 2.11 -13.26
CA PHE A 57 -7.46 1.67 -13.04
C PHE A 57 -8.03 2.43 -11.83
N GLY A 58 -9.30 2.22 -11.55
CA GLY A 58 -10.01 2.89 -10.45
C GLY A 58 -11.00 1.95 -9.78
N ALA A 59 -12.09 2.49 -9.29
CA ALA A 59 -13.14 1.79 -8.53
C ALA A 59 -13.66 0.51 -9.20
N VAL A 60 -13.67 0.43 -10.53
CA VAL A 60 -14.13 -0.75 -11.27
C VAL A 60 -13.26 -1.98 -10.96
N VAL A 61 -11.93 -1.82 -10.91
CA VAL A 61 -11.01 -2.93 -10.58
C VAL A 61 -11.06 -3.23 -9.08
N VAL A 62 -11.12 -2.22 -8.22
CA VAL A 62 -11.31 -2.41 -6.77
C VAL A 62 -12.57 -3.28 -6.53
N SER A 63 -13.72 -2.90 -7.13
CA SER A 63 -14.97 -3.64 -6.98
C SER A 63 -14.90 -5.07 -7.52
N ALA A 64 -14.17 -5.29 -8.62
CA ALA A 64 -14.02 -6.63 -9.20
C ALA A 64 -13.20 -7.58 -8.31
N LEU A 65 -12.33 -7.05 -7.43
CA LEU A 65 -11.47 -7.84 -6.54
C LEU A 65 -11.95 -7.88 -5.09
N ALA A 66 -12.84 -6.96 -4.68
CA ALA A 66 -13.22 -6.78 -3.29
C ALA A 66 -13.75 -8.06 -2.65
N ASP A 67 -14.75 -8.72 -3.26
CA ASP A 67 -15.33 -9.95 -2.72
C ASP A 67 -14.28 -11.06 -2.63
N LEU A 68 -13.43 -11.21 -3.66
CA LEU A 68 -12.36 -12.21 -3.69
C LEU A 68 -11.38 -12.02 -2.53
N ILE A 69 -10.99 -10.77 -2.26
CA ILE A 69 -10.07 -10.41 -1.16
C ILE A 69 -10.75 -10.65 0.20
N HIS A 70 -12.00 -10.21 0.34
CA HIS A 70 -12.75 -10.30 1.60
C HIS A 70 -13.10 -11.74 1.96
N ASP A 71 -13.49 -12.57 1.00
CA ASP A 71 -13.78 -13.99 1.24
C ASP A 71 -12.56 -14.78 1.72
N ALA A 72 -11.37 -14.34 1.32
CA ALA A 72 -10.11 -14.89 1.83
C ALA A 72 -9.69 -14.30 3.20
N GLY A 73 -10.50 -13.42 3.81
CA GLY A 73 -10.16 -12.70 5.03
C GLY A 73 -9.07 -11.65 4.83
N GLY A 74 -8.91 -11.16 3.61
CA GLY A 74 -7.90 -10.17 3.22
C GLY A 74 -8.37 -8.73 3.37
N PHE A 75 -7.46 -7.81 3.02
CA PHE A 75 -7.56 -6.37 3.10
C PHE A 75 -7.25 -5.75 1.72
N ALA A 76 -8.18 -4.99 1.18
CA ALA A 76 -8.01 -4.23 -0.06
C ALA A 76 -7.38 -2.87 0.28
N ASP A 77 -6.08 -2.76 0.06
CA ASP A 77 -5.27 -1.59 0.33
C ASP A 77 -5.12 -0.76 -0.94
N VAL A 78 -5.79 0.40 -1.00
CA VAL A 78 -5.84 1.25 -2.19
C VAL A 78 -4.92 2.44 -2.04
N HIS A 79 -3.86 2.48 -2.85
CA HIS A 79 -2.92 3.58 -2.96
C HIS A 79 -3.31 4.51 -4.11
N MET A 80 -3.69 5.75 -3.78
CA MET A 80 -4.18 6.72 -4.75
C MET A 80 -3.09 7.72 -5.15
N MET A 81 -2.52 7.52 -6.32
CA MET A 81 -1.63 8.46 -7.01
C MET A 81 -2.45 9.34 -7.97
N VAL A 82 -3.31 10.17 -7.40
CA VAL A 82 -4.25 11.01 -8.14
C VAL A 82 -4.26 12.44 -7.60
N GLU A 83 -4.49 13.42 -8.47
CA GLU A 83 -4.73 14.80 -8.05
C GLU A 83 -6.11 14.94 -7.39
N GLN A 84 -6.20 15.77 -6.33
CA GLN A 84 -7.44 16.05 -5.62
C GLN A 84 -8.18 14.77 -5.23
N PRO A 85 -7.53 13.87 -4.46
CA PRO A 85 -8.06 12.53 -4.13
C PRO A 85 -9.42 12.56 -3.45
N GLU A 86 -9.76 13.68 -2.77
CA GLU A 86 -11.06 13.91 -2.13
C GLU A 86 -12.26 13.76 -3.06
N ARG A 87 -12.07 13.91 -4.37
CA ARG A 87 -13.12 13.75 -5.39
C ARG A 87 -13.50 12.28 -5.63
N HIS A 88 -12.62 11.36 -5.30
CA HIS A 88 -12.74 9.94 -5.64
C HIS A 88 -12.98 9.02 -4.43
N LEU A 89 -12.82 9.54 -3.19
CA LEU A 89 -12.88 8.72 -1.96
C LEU A 89 -14.15 7.90 -1.84
N GLN A 90 -15.32 8.53 -2.07
CA GLN A 90 -16.60 7.87 -1.92
C GLN A 90 -16.81 6.72 -2.93
N GLU A 91 -16.29 6.88 -4.13
CA GLU A 91 -16.38 5.86 -5.17
C GLU A 91 -15.47 4.67 -4.84
N ILE A 92 -14.24 4.94 -4.43
CA ILE A 92 -13.26 3.91 -4.04
C ILE A 92 -13.72 3.15 -2.78
N ALA A 93 -14.21 3.86 -1.76
CA ALA A 93 -14.75 3.23 -0.56
C ALA A 93 -15.95 2.33 -0.86
N LYS A 94 -16.90 2.80 -1.68
CA LYS A 94 -18.07 2.01 -2.10
C LYS A 94 -17.70 0.80 -2.96
N ALA A 95 -16.58 0.88 -3.67
CA ALA A 95 -16.07 -0.25 -4.45
C ALA A 95 -15.50 -1.38 -3.58
N GLY A 96 -15.34 -1.17 -2.27
CA GLY A 96 -14.91 -2.18 -1.32
C GLY A 96 -13.45 -2.04 -0.86
N ALA A 97 -12.86 -0.84 -0.98
CA ALA A 97 -11.57 -0.55 -0.35
C ALA A 97 -11.70 -0.65 1.18
N ASP A 98 -10.76 -1.33 1.82
CA ASP A 98 -10.63 -1.36 3.29
C ASP A 98 -9.74 -0.22 3.79
N GLY A 99 -8.68 0.10 3.06
CA GLY A 99 -7.79 1.23 3.30
C GLY A 99 -7.65 2.11 2.07
N ILE A 100 -7.54 3.41 2.29
CA ILE A 100 -7.25 4.39 1.24
C ILE A 100 -6.05 5.21 1.70
N THR A 101 -4.98 5.13 0.92
CA THR A 101 -3.74 5.89 1.13
C THR A 101 -3.60 6.95 0.04
N ILE A 102 -3.48 8.21 0.43
CA ILE A 102 -3.33 9.36 -0.47
C ILE A 102 -1.98 10.03 -0.29
N HIS A 103 -1.44 10.62 -1.33
CA HIS A 103 -0.21 11.40 -1.23
C HIS A 103 -0.41 12.72 -0.48
N ALA A 104 0.48 13.02 0.45
CA ALA A 104 0.49 14.32 1.14
C ALA A 104 0.65 15.49 0.15
N GLU A 105 1.31 15.22 -0.97
CA GLU A 105 1.56 16.19 -2.05
C GLU A 105 0.35 16.38 -3.00
N ALA A 106 -0.67 15.52 -2.91
CA ALA A 106 -1.82 15.54 -3.82
C ALA A 106 -2.95 16.48 -3.37
N THR A 107 -2.90 16.97 -2.13
CA THR A 107 -3.93 17.85 -1.56
C THR A 107 -3.33 18.88 -0.60
N PRO A 108 -3.79 20.15 -0.62
CA PRO A 108 -3.41 21.13 0.40
C PRO A 108 -4.11 20.92 1.75
N HIS A 109 -5.09 20.00 1.83
CA HIS A 109 -5.94 19.79 3.00
C HIS A 109 -5.86 18.35 3.53
N LEU A 110 -4.63 17.83 3.71
CA LEU A 110 -4.38 16.43 4.06
C LEU A 110 -5.19 15.96 5.28
N HIS A 111 -5.22 16.73 6.37
CA HIS A 111 -6.01 16.37 7.57
C HIS A 111 -7.51 16.17 7.25
N TYR A 112 -8.11 17.08 6.50
CA TYR A 112 -9.52 16.98 6.10
C TYR A 112 -9.78 15.73 5.25
N VAL A 113 -8.90 15.44 4.30
CA VAL A 113 -9.06 14.28 3.41
C VAL A 113 -8.92 12.96 4.18
N LEU A 114 -7.98 12.86 5.13
CA LEU A 114 -7.85 11.69 6.01
C LEU A 114 -9.11 11.48 6.88
N GLN A 115 -9.71 12.55 7.38
CA GLN A 115 -10.97 12.47 8.11
C GLN A 115 -12.10 11.96 7.20
N ALA A 116 -12.21 12.48 5.96
CA ALA A 116 -13.20 12.03 4.99
C ALA A 116 -13.05 10.54 4.61
N ILE A 117 -11.81 10.02 4.55
CA ILE A 117 -11.55 8.58 4.35
C ILE A 117 -12.13 7.77 5.51
N ARG A 118 -11.91 8.19 6.75
CA ARG A 118 -12.46 7.52 7.94
C ARG A 118 -13.98 7.59 7.99
N GLU A 119 -14.57 8.73 7.62
CA GLU A 119 -16.03 8.89 7.53
C GLU A 119 -16.64 8.00 6.45
N ALA A 120 -15.90 7.71 5.38
CA ALA A 120 -16.28 6.74 4.35
C ALA A 120 -16.16 5.27 4.83
N GLY A 121 -15.64 5.03 6.04
CA GLY A 121 -15.50 3.71 6.63
C GLY A 121 -14.19 2.99 6.29
N CYS A 122 -13.19 3.66 5.73
CA CYS A 122 -11.88 3.11 5.40
C CYS A 122 -10.81 3.49 6.43
N THR A 123 -9.74 2.71 6.55
CA THR A 123 -8.52 3.15 7.24
C THR A 123 -7.85 4.25 6.43
N ALA A 124 -7.32 5.26 7.12
CA ALA A 124 -6.74 6.43 6.51
C ALA A 124 -5.22 6.36 6.45
N GLY A 125 -4.67 6.34 5.24
CA GLY A 125 -3.23 6.31 4.96
C GLY A 125 -2.74 7.59 4.32
N ALA A 126 -1.48 7.96 4.64
CA ALA A 126 -0.76 9.03 3.96
C ALA A 126 0.55 8.52 3.34
N ALA A 127 0.71 8.75 2.04
CA ALA A 127 1.95 8.49 1.30
C ALA A 127 2.81 9.74 1.21
N ILE A 128 4.13 9.56 1.22
CA ILE A 128 5.09 10.64 0.94
C ILE A 128 6.12 10.21 -0.11
N ASN A 129 6.36 11.11 -1.06
CA ASN A 129 7.34 10.94 -2.13
C ASN A 129 8.79 10.90 -1.60
N PRO A 130 9.76 10.39 -2.39
CA PRO A 130 11.16 10.30 -1.95
C PRO A 130 11.74 11.62 -1.45
N ALA A 131 11.40 12.75 -2.07
CA ALA A 131 11.89 14.08 -1.70
C ALA A 131 11.16 14.74 -0.52
N THR A 132 9.95 14.26 -0.16
CA THR A 132 9.17 14.82 0.95
C THR A 132 9.74 14.34 2.28
N PRO A 133 10.06 15.24 3.23
CA PRO A 133 10.64 14.84 4.51
C PRO A 133 9.62 14.08 5.38
N ALA A 134 10.12 13.20 6.26
CA ALA A 134 9.27 12.47 7.21
C ALA A 134 8.43 13.41 8.09
N ASP A 135 9.02 14.53 8.50
CA ASP A 135 8.39 15.52 9.38
C ASP A 135 7.16 16.22 8.77
N ALA A 136 6.93 16.07 7.45
CA ALA A 136 5.71 16.56 6.80
C ALA A 136 4.41 15.96 7.38
N LEU A 137 4.51 14.81 8.08
CA LEU A 137 3.38 14.13 8.70
C LEU A 137 3.32 14.30 10.22
N SER A 138 4.24 15.05 10.85
CA SER A 138 4.36 15.15 12.31
C SER A 138 3.08 15.64 13.00
N GLU A 139 2.42 16.65 12.43
CA GLU A 139 1.22 17.27 13.04
C GLU A 139 -0.03 16.35 13.01
N ILE A 140 -0.01 15.30 12.18
CA ILE A 140 -1.16 14.40 11.99
C ILE A 140 -0.86 12.96 12.44
N ALA A 141 0.37 12.69 12.90
CA ALA A 141 0.83 11.33 13.22
C ALA A 141 0.04 10.68 14.37
N GLU A 142 -0.34 11.47 15.39
CA GLU A 142 -0.99 10.94 16.59
C GLU A 142 -2.46 10.54 16.36
N ASP A 143 -3.24 11.33 15.66
CA ASP A 143 -4.71 11.17 15.69
C ASP A 143 -5.32 10.81 14.32
N SER A 144 -4.62 11.10 13.22
CA SER A 144 -5.23 11.08 11.89
C SER A 144 -4.80 9.92 11.01
N LEU A 145 -3.75 9.17 11.40
CA LEU A 145 -3.17 8.11 10.58
C LEU A 145 -3.42 6.71 11.15
N ASP A 146 -3.77 5.79 10.26
CA ASP A 146 -3.76 4.35 10.47
C ASP A 146 -2.57 3.69 9.74
N LEU A 147 -2.08 4.32 8.65
CA LEU A 147 -0.98 3.86 7.83
C LEU A 147 -0.16 5.04 7.28
N VAL A 148 1.15 4.87 7.20
CA VAL A 148 2.06 5.75 6.43
C VAL A 148 2.77 4.93 5.38
N LEU A 149 2.67 5.35 4.12
CA LEU A 149 3.36 4.75 2.98
C LEU A 149 4.60 5.58 2.62
N CYS A 150 5.76 4.98 2.79
CA CYS A 150 7.04 5.56 2.37
C CYS A 150 7.36 5.11 0.93
N MET A 151 7.31 6.04 -0.03
CA MET A 151 7.78 5.73 -1.37
C MET A 151 9.30 5.58 -1.39
N SER A 152 9.77 4.44 -1.85
CA SER A 152 11.19 4.12 -2.06
C SER A 152 11.62 4.16 -3.54
N VAL A 153 10.71 4.64 -4.39
CA VAL A 153 10.91 5.03 -5.79
C VAL A 153 10.09 6.29 -6.08
N ASN A 154 10.27 6.94 -7.21
CA ASN A 154 9.31 7.96 -7.64
C ASN A 154 7.99 7.27 -8.04
N PRO A 155 6.82 7.74 -7.57
CA PRO A 155 5.55 7.11 -7.92
C PRO A 155 5.27 7.18 -9.42
N GLY A 156 4.49 6.21 -9.96
CA GLY A 156 3.98 6.26 -11.32
C GLY A 156 4.23 5.04 -12.18
N TRP A 157 5.22 4.17 -11.90
CA TRP A 157 5.42 2.91 -12.64
C TRP A 157 6.20 1.88 -11.82
N GLY A 158 5.94 0.61 -12.10
CA GLY A 158 6.63 -0.51 -11.46
C GLY A 158 8.03 -0.80 -12.00
N GLY A 159 8.78 -1.68 -11.34
CA GLY A 159 10.08 -2.17 -11.79
C GLY A 159 11.25 -1.18 -11.63
N GLN A 160 11.08 -0.11 -10.87
CA GLN A 160 12.14 0.84 -10.57
C GLN A 160 13.15 0.30 -9.54
N SER A 161 14.37 0.83 -9.59
CA SER A 161 15.38 0.51 -8.58
C SER A 161 15.09 1.20 -7.25
N PHE A 162 15.24 0.46 -6.17
CA PHE A 162 15.10 0.94 -4.80
C PHE A 162 16.05 2.12 -4.51
N ILE A 163 15.54 3.19 -3.96
CA ILE A 163 16.34 4.36 -3.60
C ILE A 163 17.12 4.07 -2.33
N ALA A 164 18.46 4.05 -2.43
CA ALA A 164 19.38 3.58 -1.39
C ALA A 164 19.29 4.33 -0.02
N HIS A 165 18.77 5.54 0.02
CA HIS A 165 18.59 6.30 1.26
C HIS A 165 17.20 6.14 1.90
N SER A 166 16.27 5.41 1.29
CA SER A 166 14.94 5.13 1.84
C SER A 166 14.97 4.47 3.22
N PRO A 167 15.90 3.57 3.56
CA PRO A 167 15.98 3.00 4.90
C PRO A 167 16.09 4.05 6.02
N GLY A 168 16.90 5.09 5.84
CA GLY A 168 17.02 6.17 6.80
C GLY A 168 15.73 7.00 6.95
N LYS A 169 14.90 7.08 5.91
CA LYS A 169 13.58 7.71 5.98
C LYS A 169 12.59 6.83 6.73
N LEU A 170 12.57 5.52 6.47
CA LEU A 170 11.76 4.56 7.22
C LEU A 170 12.05 4.60 8.72
N GLN A 171 13.33 4.65 9.11
CA GLN A 171 13.73 4.77 10.52
C GLN A 171 13.20 6.05 11.17
N ARG A 172 13.27 7.20 10.47
CA ARG A 172 12.71 8.46 11.00
C ARG A 172 11.19 8.40 11.12
N LEU A 173 10.50 7.84 10.12
CA LEU A 173 9.05 7.62 10.19
C LEU A 173 8.70 6.71 11.36
N ARG A 174 9.37 5.56 11.49
CA ARG A 174 9.06 4.63 12.60
C ARG A 174 9.30 5.26 13.98
N ALA A 175 10.33 6.07 14.13
CA ALA A 175 10.62 6.76 15.38
C ALA A 175 9.59 7.85 15.74
N MET A 176 8.91 8.41 14.73
CA MET A 176 7.89 9.45 14.89
C MET A 176 6.49 8.88 15.10
N LEU A 177 6.19 7.76 14.44
CA LEU A 177 4.84 7.21 14.40
C LEU A 177 4.54 6.36 15.64
N PRO A 178 3.32 6.43 16.21
CA PRO A 178 2.86 5.49 17.22
C PRO A 178 2.87 4.05 16.70
N ASP A 179 3.04 3.06 17.59
CA ASP A 179 3.09 1.63 17.22
C ASP A 179 1.80 1.14 16.53
N ARG A 180 0.66 1.78 16.79
CA ARG A 180 -0.61 1.46 16.13
C ARG A 180 -0.68 1.85 14.66
N VAL A 181 0.22 2.72 14.20
CA VAL A 181 0.27 3.18 12.80
C VAL A 181 1.18 2.26 12.01
N ALA A 182 0.63 1.63 10.99
CA ALA A 182 1.40 0.80 10.07
C ALA A 182 2.42 1.65 9.29
N LEU A 183 3.61 1.11 9.09
CA LEU A 183 4.61 1.70 8.22
C LEU A 183 4.80 0.81 7.00
N GLU A 184 4.31 1.29 5.89
CA GLU A 184 4.38 0.62 4.61
C GLU A 184 5.51 1.20 3.76
N VAL A 185 6.09 0.37 2.91
CA VAL A 185 7.08 0.77 1.92
C VAL A 185 6.72 0.25 0.54
N ASP A 186 6.75 1.13 -0.46
CA ASP A 186 6.50 0.77 -1.85
C ASP A 186 7.59 1.29 -2.78
N GLY A 187 8.04 0.39 -3.67
CA GLY A 187 8.98 0.68 -4.74
C GLY A 187 10.32 -0.05 -4.63
N GLY A 188 10.61 -0.92 -5.59
CA GLY A 188 11.86 -1.67 -5.66
C GLY A 188 12.08 -2.65 -4.51
N VAL A 189 11.00 -3.09 -3.85
CA VAL A 189 11.05 -4.11 -2.80
C VAL A 189 11.14 -5.49 -3.45
N HIS A 190 12.21 -6.20 -3.16
CA HIS A 190 12.50 -7.55 -3.65
C HIS A 190 13.36 -8.31 -2.65
N GLU A 191 13.65 -9.58 -2.87
CA GLU A 191 14.36 -10.47 -1.93
C GLU A 191 15.64 -9.86 -1.31
N GLN A 192 16.37 -9.00 -2.06
CA GLN A 192 17.62 -8.40 -1.58
C GLN A 192 17.41 -7.09 -0.78
N THR A 193 16.28 -6.41 -0.94
CA THR A 193 15.98 -5.13 -0.27
C THR A 193 15.01 -5.26 0.89
N ILE A 194 14.16 -6.28 0.87
CA ILE A 194 13.07 -6.47 1.83
C ILE A 194 13.55 -6.55 3.28
N GLY A 195 14.63 -7.30 3.55
CA GLY A 195 15.21 -7.40 4.88
C GLY A 195 15.69 -6.05 5.44
N THR A 196 16.22 -5.17 4.57
CA THR A 196 16.62 -3.81 4.95
C THR A 196 15.39 -2.95 5.29
N CYS A 197 14.28 -3.10 4.57
CA CYS A 197 13.03 -2.40 4.86
C CYS A 197 12.49 -2.79 6.24
N VAL A 198 12.44 -4.10 6.53
CA VAL A 198 12.02 -4.63 7.84
C VAL A 198 12.92 -4.13 8.97
N ALA A 199 14.24 -4.22 8.80
CA ALA A 199 15.20 -3.72 9.78
C ALA A 199 15.11 -2.21 10.03
N SER A 200 14.51 -1.47 9.08
CA SER A 200 14.27 -0.03 9.17
C SER A 200 12.89 0.33 9.74
N GLY A 201 12.10 -0.67 10.16
CA GLY A 201 10.84 -0.49 10.86
C GLY A 201 9.58 -0.57 10.01
N ALA A 202 9.69 -0.90 8.72
CA ALA A 202 8.51 -1.18 7.88
C ALA A 202 7.89 -2.54 8.27
N ASN A 203 6.58 -2.58 8.34
CA ASN A 203 5.83 -3.81 8.63
C ASN A 203 4.91 -4.23 7.46
N LEU A 204 4.58 -3.34 6.52
CA LEU A 204 3.96 -3.68 5.25
C LEU A 204 4.93 -3.46 4.09
N LEU A 205 5.10 -4.47 3.25
CA LEU A 205 6.14 -4.53 2.24
C LEU A 205 5.50 -4.77 0.88
N VAL A 206 5.30 -3.67 0.11
CA VAL A 206 4.64 -3.75 -1.19
C VAL A 206 5.60 -4.36 -2.21
N ALA A 207 5.19 -5.45 -2.83
CA ALA A 207 5.95 -6.17 -3.82
C ALA A 207 5.12 -6.41 -5.10
N GLY A 208 5.39 -5.64 -6.14
CA GLY A 208 4.74 -5.78 -7.44
C GLY A 208 5.48 -6.75 -8.35
N SER A 209 6.46 -6.24 -9.10
CA SER A 209 7.23 -7.02 -10.08
C SER A 209 8.01 -8.19 -9.48
N ALA A 210 8.40 -8.10 -8.21
CA ALA A 210 9.05 -9.20 -7.50
C ALA A 210 8.13 -10.41 -7.29
N VAL A 211 6.82 -10.22 -7.34
CA VAL A 211 5.80 -11.28 -7.24
C VAL A 211 5.22 -11.58 -8.62
N PHE A 212 4.47 -10.65 -9.20
CA PHE A 212 3.70 -10.88 -10.43
C PHE A 212 4.55 -10.82 -11.72
N GLY A 213 5.78 -10.32 -11.67
CA GLY A 213 6.72 -10.39 -12.78
C GLY A 213 7.42 -11.76 -12.95
N SER A 214 7.14 -12.71 -12.04
CA SER A 214 7.64 -14.09 -12.10
C SER A 214 6.70 -14.99 -12.91
N ASP A 215 7.25 -16.04 -13.53
CA ASP A 215 6.46 -17.09 -14.19
C ASP A 215 5.59 -17.87 -13.17
N ASP A 216 6.00 -17.90 -11.89
CA ASP A 216 5.27 -18.48 -10.77
C ASP A 216 5.11 -17.43 -9.64
N PRO A 217 4.03 -16.65 -9.65
CA PRO A 217 3.76 -15.63 -8.63
C PRO A 217 3.61 -16.19 -7.22
N VAL A 218 3.09 -17.41 -7.07
CA VAL A 218 2.93 -18.06 -5.76
C VAL A 218 4.29 -18.37 -5.14
N ALA A 219 5.17 -19.02 -5.90
CA ALA A 219 6.51 -19.30 -5.42
C ALA A 219 7.31 -18.02 -5.15
N ALA A 220 7.14 -16.99 -5.98
CA ALA A 220 7.76 -15.69 -5.78
C ALA A 220 7.26 -15.00 -4.50
N TYR A 221 5.95 -15.01 -4.25
CA TYR A 221 5.35 -14.48 -3.03
C TYR A 221 5.93 -15.19 -1.77
N LEU A 222 6.00 -16.52 -1.78
CA LEU A 222 6.54 -17.28 -0.65
C LEU A 222 8.01 -16.97 -0.39
N ARG A 223 8.83 -16.80 -1.44
CA ARG A 223 10.24 -16.35 -1.26
C ARG A 223 10.33 -14.96 -0.64
N MET A 224 9.43 -14.04 -1.02
CA MET A 224 9.38 -12.72 -0.41
C MET A 224 8.99 -12.77 1.07
N VAL A 225 8.02 -13.62 1.43
CA VAL A 225 7.62 -13.86 2.83
C VAL A 225 8.79 -14.41 3.66
N ASP A 226 9.50 -15.40 3.13
CA ASP A 226 10.69 -15.97 3.79
C ASP A 226 11.80 -14.92 3.95
N ALA A 227 12.10 -14.15 2.91
CA ALA A 227 13.12 -13.10 2.93
C ALA A 227 12.80 -11.96 3.90
N ALA A 228 11.50 -11.66 4.10
CA ALA A 228 11.02 -10.70 5.08
C ALA A 228 11.09 -11.25 6.52
N GLY A 229 11.10 -12.56 6.72
CA GLY A 229 10.88 -13.20 8.01
C GLY A 229 9.42 -13.08 8.48
N ALA A 230 8.48 -12.81 7.56
CA ALA A 230 7.05 -12.77 7.82
C ALA A 230 6.51 -14.21 7.98
N ARG A 231 5.49 -14.39 8.82
CA ARG A 231 4.87 -15.70 9.08
C ARG A 231 3.36 -15.63 8.95
#